data_2223ab29584a5082c2e67c6263182ca1
#
_entry.id   2223ab29584a5082c2e67c6263182ca1
#
_cell.length_a   1.000
_cell.length_b   1.000
_cell.length_c   1.000
_cell.angle_alpha   90.00
_cell.angle_beta   90.00
_cell.angle_gamma   90.00
#
_symmetry.space_group_name_H-M   'P 1'
#
loop_
_entity.id
_entity.type
_entity.pdbx_description
1 polymer ?
#
loop_
_entity_poly.entity_id
_entity_poly.type
_entity_poly.pdbx_seq_one_letter_code
_entity_poly.pdbx_strand_id
1 'polypeptide(L)'
;YHKVIVADAQDGMEYPMITLDRGSDPGYRDLLAHEIGHMWFFGQIGNNETYRALLDEGFTQFLTAWALIKIDGEFMIENKRTNWYKSKFYKPFKAIDSEIYYSYIKDATKQKDPVLATHSDQFDDAHGHGGGYRHVYYKTAAMLYNLQYVLGDELFLKSMKHYFNTWKMAHPYDDDFRNVIINYTKVD
;
A
#
# COMPACT_ATOMS: atom_id res chain seq x y z
N TYR A 1 17.56 9.54 0.81
CA TYR A 1 17.12 10.51 1.84
C TYR A 1 17.92 10.31 3.11
N HIS A 2 18.57 11.37 3.60
CA HIS A 2 19.34 11.32 4.84
C HIS A 2 18.51 11.70 6.07
N LYS A 3 17.47 12.49 5.87
CA LYS A 3 16.57 12.94 6.94
C LYS A 3 15.19 13.23 6.35
N VAL A 4 14.17 12.83 7.10
CA VAL A 4 12.78 13.21 6.83
C VAL A 4 12.28 13.90 8.10
N ILE A 5 11.63 15.04 7.94
CA ILE A 5 10.98 15.74 9.04
C ILE A 5 9.57 15.17 9.16
N VAL A 6 9.16 14.83 10.39
CA VAL A 6 7.79 14.45 10.68
C VAL A 6 7.13 15.63 11.40
N ALA A 7 6.06 16.15 10.85
CA ALA A 7 5.29 17.24 11.42
C ALA A 7 3.92 16.75 11.87
N ASP A 8 3.49 17.17 13.05
CA ASP A 8 2.18 16.85 13.60
C ASP A 8 1.05 17.52 12.80
N ALA A 9 0.04 16.74 12.41
CA ALA A 9 -1.07 17.18 11.58
C ALA A 9 -2.37 16.43 11.90
N GLN A 10 -3.42 16.68 11.13
CA GLN A 10 -4.71 15.99 11.31
C GLN A 10 -4.80 14.68 10.52
N ASP A 11 -3.96 14.52 9.49
CA ASP A 11 -3.91 13.34 8.62
C ASP A 11 -2.51 13.19 8.02
N GLY A 12 -2.25 12.08 7.30
CA GLY A 12 -1.01 11.85 6.58
C GLY A 12 -0.87 12.74 5.35
N MET A 13 0.36 13.12 5.01
CA MET A 13 0.71 13.75 3.75
C MET A 13 2.20 13.60 3.46
N GLU A 14 2.53 13.18 2.27
CA GLU A 14 3.83 12.69 1.85
C GLU A 14 4.74 13.75 1.21
N TYR A 15 4.67 14.99 1.60
CA TYR A 15 5.57 16.00 1.02
C TYR A 15 7.03 15.56 1.06
N PRO A 16 7.79 15.72 -0.03
CA PRO A 16 9.18 15.28 -0.09
C PRO A 16 10.02 15.85 1.06
N MET A 17 10.63 14.97 1.86
CA MET A 17 11.46 15.26 3.02
C MET A 17 10.74 15.88 4.23
N ILE A 18 9.47 16.20 4.15
CA ILE A 18 8.65 16.63 5.28
C ILE A 18 7.30 15.94 5.21
N THR A 19 7.12 14.89 5.97
CA THR A 19 5.85 14.18 6.02
C THR A 19 4.98 14.70 7.15
N LEU A 20 3.69 14.78 6.91
CA LEU A 20 2.71 15.07 7.95
C LEU A 20 2.21 13.75 8.53
N ASP A 21 1.97 13.73 9.83
CA ASP A 21 1.48 12.54 10.51
C ASP A 21 0.57 12.94 11.67
N ARG A 22 -0.28 12.03 12.09
CA ARG A 22 -1.16 12.23 13.24
C ARG A 22 -1.13 11.04 14.19
N GLY A 23 -1.51 11.30 15.41
CA GLY A 23 -1.73 10.26 16.38
C GLY A 23 -0.66 10.19 17.45
N SER A 24 -0.64 9.06 18.12
CA SER A 24 0.31 8.77 19.20
C SER A 24 0.63 7.28 19.19
N ASP A 25 1.75 6.93 19.82
CA ASP A 25 2.18 5.53 19.92
C ASP A 25 1.09 4.65 20.59
N PRO A 26 0.82 3.46 20.07
CA PRO A 26 1.43 2.82 18.87
C PRO A 26 0.75 3.15 17.54
N GLY A 27 -0.33 3.89 17.54
CA GLY A 27 -1.24 4.02 16.39
C GLY A 27 -0.72 4.87 15.23
N TYR A 28 0.32 5.70 15.45
CA TYR A 28 0.89 6.51 14.38
C TYR A 28 1.87 5.73 13.48
N ARG A 29 2.32 4.53 13.89
CA ARG A 29 3.40 3.80 13.22
C ARG A 29 3.06 3.37 11.79
N ASP A 30 1.83 2.98 11.57
CA ASP A 30 1.35 2.57 10.25
C ASP A 30 1.37 3.76 9.29
N LEU A 31 0.80 4.89 9.74
CA LEU A 31 0.78 6.12 8.98
C LEU A 31 2.20 6.63 8.72
N LEU A 32 3.06 6.69 9.74
CA LEU A 32 4.45 7.10 9.59
C LEU A 32 5.22 6.23 8.59
N ALA A 33 5.06 4.91 8.65
CA ALA A 33 5.70 4.00 7.70
C ALA A 33 5.20 4.22 6.26
N HIS A 34 3.90 4.54 6.12
CA HIS A 34 3.27 4.86 4.85
C HIS A 34 3.86 6.16 4.28
N GLU A 35 3.80 7.24 5.01
CA GLU A 35 4.27 8.55 4.55
C GLU A 35 5.78 8.56 4.25
N ILE A 36 6.59 7.82 5.00
CA ILE A 36 8.01 7.64 4.69
C ILE A 36 8.20 6.80 3.42
N GLY A 37 7.35 5.81 3.18
CA GLY A 37 7.39 4.98 1.97
C GLY A 37 7.25 5.79 0.69
N HIS A 38 6.46 6.85 0.71
CA HIS A 38 6.31 7.79 -0.39
C HIS A 38 7.59 8.55 -0.76
N MET A 39 8.62 8.56 0.08
CA MET A 39 9.93 9.12 -0.31
C MET A 39 10.54 8.37 -1.50
N TRP A 40 10.12 7.13 -1.76
CA TRP A 40 10.51 6.36 -2.94
C TRP A 40 9.44 6.34 -4.03
N PHE A 41 8.19 5.98 -3.68
CA PHE A 41 7.05 5.94 -4.59
C PHE A 41 6.21 7.21 -4.40
N PHE A 42 6.38 8.16 -5.21
CA PHE A 42 6.02 9.55 -5.29
C PHE A 42 7.26 10.46 -5.31
N GLY A 43 8.07 10.47 -4.26
CA GLY A 43 9.21 11.41 -4.14
C GLY A 43 10.35 11.17 -5.14
N GLN A 44 10.55 9.94 -5.59
CA GLN A 44 11.58 9.59 -6.58
C GLN A 44 11.01 8.94 -7.85
N ILE A 45 10.01 8.09 -7.74
CA ILE A 45 9.24 7.61 -8.88
C ILE A 45 7.89 8.32 -8.80
N GLY A 46 7.70 9.31 -9.68
CA GLY A 46 6.43 10.03 -9.74
C GLY A 46 5.36 9.24 -10.48
N ASN A 47 4.12 9.70 -10.40
CA ASN A 47 2.99 9.15 -11.13
C ASN A 47 1.90 10.21 -11.28
N ASN A 48 0.78 9.86 -11.88
CA ASN A 48 -0.40 10.71 -11.93
C ASN A 48 -1.30 10.41 -10.72
N GLU A 49 -0.96 10.92 -9.57
CA GLU A 49 -1.66 10.70 -8.30
C GLU A 49 -3.15 11.08 -8.35
N THR A 50 -3.47 12.18 -9.05
CA THR A 50 -4.83 12.68 -9.12
C THR A 50 -5.78 11.69 -9.78
N TYR A 51 -5.31 11.01 -10.81
CA TYR A 51 -6.16 10.15 -11.63
C TYR A 51 -5.81 8.67 -11.57
N ARG A 52 -4.61 8.32 -11.12
CA ARG A 52 -4.10 6.94 -11.12
C ARG A 52 -3.11 6.71 -9.98
N ALA A 53 -3.58 6.82 -8.77
CA ALA A 53 -2.76 6.74 -7.55
C ALA A 53 -2.29 5.32 -7.18
N LEU A 54 -2.40 4.34 -8.07
CA LEU A 54 -2.05 2.95 -7.74
C LEU A 54 -0.54 2.75 -7.56
N LEU A 55 0.31 3.51 -8.30
CA LEU A 55 1.76 3.33 -8.29
C LEU A 55 2.47 4.00 -7.10
N ASP A 56 1.83 4.95 -6.44
CA ASP A 56 2.32 5.51 -5.18
C ASP A 56 1.63 4.89 -3.97
N GLU A 57 0.34 5.05 -3.85
CA GLU A 57 -0.44 4.62 -2.69
C GLU A 57 -0.43 3.11 -2.49
N GLY A 58 -0.61 2.35 -3.56
CA GLY A 58 -0.61 0.90 -3.46
C GLY A 58 0.77 0.30 -3.22
N PHE A 59 1.80 0.88 -3.81
CA PHE A 59 3.19 0.46 -3.59
C PHE A 59 3.64 0.83 -2.17
N THR A 60 3.26 2.00 -1.70
CA THR A 60 3.54 2.46 -0.35
C THR A 60 2.78 1.66 0.69
N GLN A 61 1.52 1.30 0.44
CA GLN A 61 0.76 0.41 1.32
C GLN A 61 1.43 -0.97 1.45
N PHE A 62 1.93 -1.52 0.34
CA PHE A 62 2.71 -2.76 0.38
C PHE A 62 4.00 -2.60 1.20
N LEU A 63 4.75 -1.51 1.00
CA LEU A 63 5.97 -1.24 1.78
C LEU A 63 5.67 -1.08 3.26
N THR A 64 4.59 -0.41 3.62
CA THR A 64 4.14 -0.23 5.00
C THR A 64 3.93 -1.58 5.68
N ALA A 65 3.12 -2.45 5.08
CA ALA A 65 2.88 -3.78 5.62
C ALA A 65 4.18 -4.59 5.75
N TRP A 66 5.03 -4.54 4.73
CA TRP A 66 6.29 -5.26 4.73
C TRP A 66 7.29 -4.73 5.76
N ALA A 67 7.39 -3.39 5.91
CA ALA A 67 8.27 -2.76 6.90
C ALA A 67 7.83 -3.10 8.33
N LEU A 68 6.54 -3.00 8.63
CA LEU A 68 6.01 -3.31 9.96
C LEU A 68 6.27 -4.77 10.34
N ILE A 69 6.07 -5.71 9.42
CA ILE A 69 6.39 -7.11 9.64
C ILE A 69 7.88 -7.34 9.88
N LYS A 70 8.75 -6.63 9.16
CA LYS A 70 10.21 -6.74 9.33
C LYS A 70 10.70 -6.13 10.64
N ILE A 71 10.05 -5.09 11.13
CA ILE A 71 10.42 -4.38 12.36
C ILE A 71 9.85 -5.10 13.59
N ASP A 72 8.58 -5.43 13.57
CA ASP A 72 7.84 -5.93 14.74
C ASP A 72 7.63 -7.45 14.72
N GLY A 73 7.95 -8.10 13.58
CA GLY A 73 7.59 -9.49 13.35
C GLY A 73 6.13 -9.66 12.95
N GLU A 74 5.76 -10.86 12.54
CA GLU A 74 4.35 -11.17 12.26
C GLU A 74 3.59 -11.33 13.57
N PHE A 75 2.65 -10.44 13.82
CA PHE A 75 1.81 -10.48 15.02
C PHE A 75 0.34 -10.66 14.68
N MET A 76 -0.41 -11.13 15.67
CA MET A 76 -1.85 -11.34 15.55
C MET A 76 -2.59 -10.13 16.11
N ILE A 77 -3.49 -9.58 15.31
CA ILE A 77 -4.37 -8.51 15.77
C ILE A 77 -5.52 -9.14 16.55
N GLU A 78 -5.59 -8.83 17.84
CA GLU A 78 -6.69 -9.22 18.69
C GLU A 78 -7.91 -8.33 18.45
N ASN A 79 -9.05 -8.96 18.25
CA ASN A 79 -10.30 -8.21 18.13
C ASN A 79 -10.81 -7.82 19.52
N LYS A 80 -10.48 -6.63 19.98
CA LYS A 80 -10.93 -6.05 21.28
C LYS A 80 -12.44 -5.70 21.31
N ARG A 81 -13.29 -6.46 20.63
CA ARG A 81 -14.72 -6.22 20.70
C ARG A 81 -15.30 -6.73 22.03
N THR A 82 -15.84 -5.81 22.80
CA THR A 82 -16.39 -5.98 24.15
C THR A 82 -17.65 -6.87 24.23
N ASN A 83 -18.17 -7.36 23.12
CA ASN A 83 -19.36 -8.20 23.10
C ASN A 83 -18.96 -9.69 23.10
N TRP A 84 -19.31 -10.41 24.16
CA TRP A 84 -19.03 -11.83 24.38
C TRP A 84 -19.39 -12.73 23.18
N TYR A 85 -20.50 -12.48 22.51
CA TYR A 85 -20.91 -13.23 21.32
C TYR A 85 -19.92 -13.02 20.16
N LYS A 86 -19.45 -11.80 19.95
CA LYS A 86 -18.53 -11.49 18.85
C LYS A 86 -17.12 -12.00 19.14
N SER A 87 -16.66 -11.96 20.38
CA SER A 87 -15.35 -12.47 20.75
C SER A 87 -15.21 -13.98 20.56
N LYS A 88 -16.30 -14.74 20.68
CA LYS A 88 -16.30 -16.19 20.50
C LYS A 88 -16.18 -16.62 19.04
N PHE A 89 -16.60 -15.80 18.11
CA PHE A 89 -16.65 -16.13 16.68
C PHE A 89 -15.56 -15.44 15.84
N TYR A 90 -14.91 -14.42 16.38
CA TYR A 90 -13.82 -13.73 15.69
C TYR A 90 -12.49 -14.31 16.14
N LYS A 91 -11.84 -15.04 15.23
CA LYS A 91 -10.45 -15.46 15.43
C LYS A 91 -9.53 -14.25 15.27
N PRO A 92 -8.41 -14.18 16.03
CA PRO A 92 -7.33 -13.26 15.73
C PRO A 92 -6.88 -13.47 14.27
N PHE A 93 -6.50 -12.41 13.60
CA PHE A 93 -5.99 -12.45 12.24
C PHE A 93 -4.59 -11.82 12.18
N LYS A 94 -3.82 -12.20 11.19
CA LYS A 94 -2.47 -11.69 11.01
C LYS A 94 -2.48 -10.21 10.69
N ALA A 95 -1.48 -9.47 11.16
CA ALA A 95 -1.34 -8.04 10.85
C ALA A 95 -1.29 -7.81 9.34
N ILE A 96 -0.57 -8.65 8.59
CA ILE A 96 -0.50 -8.58 7.14
C ILE A 96 -1.87 -8.74 6.46
N ASP A 97 -2.75 -9.59 7.00
CA ASP A 97 -4.09 -9.75 6.45
C ASP A 97 -4.93 -8.49 6.64
N SER A 98 -4.69 -7.73 7.73
CA SER A 98 -5.31 -6.42 7.94
C SER A 98 -4.79 -5.38 6.96
N GLU A 99 -3.48 -5.28 6.86
CA GLU A 99 -2.81 -4.24 6.08
C GLU A 99 -2.94 -4.43 4.56
N ILE A 100 -3.16 -5.66 4.11
CA ILE A 100 -3.20 -5.97 2.67
C ILE A 100 -4.58 -6.44 2.23
N TYR A 101 -5.16 -7.45 2.90
CA TYR A 101 -6.31 -8.17 2.34
C TYR A 101 -7.67 -7.74 2.86
N TYR A 102 -7.79 -7.34 4.13
CA TYR A 102 -9.10 -7.17 4.77
C TYR A 102 -9.99 -6.17 4.03
N SER A 103 -9.47 -5.00 3.72
CA SER A 103 -10.24 -3.95 3.04
C SER A 103 -10.56 -4.31 1.59
N TYR A 104 -9.61 -4.92 0.88
CA TYR A 104 -9.81 -5.40 -0.48
C TYR A 104 -10.91 -6.48 -0.53
N ILE A 105 -10.80 -7.53 0.29
CA ILE A 105 -11.79 -8.62 0.32
C ILE A 105 -13.18 -8.10 0.67
N LYS A 106 -13.27 -7.14 1.59
CA LYS A 106 -14.54 -6.52 1.97
C LYS A 106 -15.23 -5.81 0.80
N ASP A 107 -14.47 -5.15 -0.06
CA ASP A 107 -15.01 -4.46 -1.22
C ASP A 107 -15.27 -5.44 -2.37
N ALA A 108 -14.39 -6.38 -2.63
CA ALA A 108 -14.55 -7.43 -3.63
C ALA A 108 -15.79 -8.31 -3.37
N THR A 109 -16.04 -8.70 -2.12
CA THR A 109 -17.23 -9.47 -1.75
C THR A 109 -18.54 -8.72 -1.99
N LYS A 110 -18.49 -7.39 -2.06
CA LYS A 110 -19.62 -6.52 -2.38
C LYS A 110 -19.69 -6.13 -3.85
N GLN A 111 -18.75 -6.63 -4.67
CA GLN A 111 -18.60 -6.24 -6.08
C GLN A 111 -18.42 -4.71 -6.25
N LYS A 112 -17.68 -4.09 -5.34
CA LYS A 112 -17.40 -2.64 -5.31
C LYS A 112 -15.93 -2.31 -5.58
N ASP A 113 -15.13 -3.29 -6.00
CA ASP A 113 -13.73 -3.10 -6.31
C ASP A 113 -13.53 -2.86 -7.81
N PRO A 114 -13.20 -1.64 -8.24
CA PRO A 114 -12.95 -1.36 -9.66
C PRO A 114 -11.65 -2.03 -10.14
N VAL A 115 -11.43 -1.99 -11.44
CA VAL A 115 -10.15 -2.39 -12.05
C VAL A 115 -9.04 -1.47 -11.54
N LEU A 116 -7.83 -1.98 -11.30
CA LEU A 116 -6.73 -1.21 -10.69
C LEU A 116 -6.41 0.09 -11.45
N ALA A 117 -6.39 0.04 -12.79
CA ALA A 117 -6.12 1.19 -13.65
C ALA A 117 -7.35 2.09 -13.91
N THR A 118 -8.42 1.97 -13.11
CA THR A 118 -9.58 2.83 -13.25
C THR A 118 -9.23 4.29 -12.95
N HIS A 119 -9.60 5.19 -13.84
CA HIS A 119 -9.44 6.63 -13.63
C HIS A 119 -10.32 7.11 -12.47
N SER A 120 -9.83 8.00 -11.62
CA SER A 120 -10.55 8.44 -10.43
C SER A 120 -11.93 9.06 -10.71
N ASP A 121 -12.09 9.72 -11.86
CA ASP A 121 -13.38 10.28 -12.29
C ASP A 121 -14.45 9.20 -12.56
N GLN A 122 -14.04 7.93 -12.63
CA GLN A 122 -14.92 6.77 -12.86
C GLN A 122 -15.19 5.97 -11.58
N PHE A 123 -14.82 6.50 -10.43
CA PHE A 123 -15.12 5.88 -9.15
C PHE A 123 -16.57 6.20 -8.75
N ASP A 124 -17.49 5.29 -8.97
CA ASP A 124 -18.94 5.49 -8.81
C ASP A 124 -19.39 5.90 -7.41
N ASP A 125 -18.65 5.56 -6.37
CA ASP A 125 -18.94 5.86 -4.96
C ASP A 125 -17.72 6.48 -4.25
N ALA A 126 -16.86 7.19 -4.96
CA ALA A 126 -15.61 7.72 -4.42
C ALA A 126 -15.80 8.94 -3.52
N HIS A 127 -16.53 8.77 -2.43
CA HIS A 127 -16.64 9.78 -1.41
C HIS A 127 -15.62 9.52 -0.29
N GLY A 128 -14.45 10.15 -0.40
CA GLY A 128 -13.38 10.09 0.59
C GLY A 128 -12.65 8.74 0.63
N HIS A 129 -11.93 8.48 1.74
CA HIS A 129 -11.14 7.25 1.95
C HIS A 129 -11.95 5.94 2.00
N GLY A 130 -13.25 5.99 1.73
CA GLY A 130 -14.17 4.86 1.76
C GLY A 130 -14.74 4.61 0.41
N GLY A 131 -14.45 4.28 -0.59
CA GLY A 131 -15.01 4.06 -1.90
C GLY A 131 -13.94 3.64 -2.90
N GLY A 132 -13.95 4.25 -4.06
CA GLY A 132 -13.02 3.92 -5.13
C GLY A 132 -11.54 4.04 -4.76
N TYR A 133 -11.15 4.94 -3.86
CA TYR A 133 -9.75 5.07 -3.44
C TYR A 133 -9.22 3.87 -2.67
N ARG A 134 -10.05 3.14 -1.94
CA ARG A 134 -9.58 1.99 -1.17
C ARG A 134 -8.93 0.90 -2.01
N HIS A 135 -9.36 0.73 -3.24
CA HIS A 135 -8.77 -0.28 -4.13
C HIS A 135 -7.34 0.08 -4.57
N VAL A 136 -7.02 1.37 -4.76
CA VAL A 136 -5.66 1.77 -5.16
C VAL A 136 -4.64 1.42 -4.08
N TYR A 137 -5.02 1.49 -2.81
CA TYR A 137 -4.19 1.05 -1.70
C TYR A 137 -4.14 -0.49 -1.60
N TYR A 138 -5.26 -1.09 -1.22
CA TYR A 138 -5.31 -2.48 -0.75
C TYR A 138 -5.33 -3.51 -1.89
N LYS A 139 -6.02 -3.24 -2.98
CA LYS A 139 -6.01 -4.15 -4.13
C LYS A 139 -4.65 -4.17 -4.81
N THR A 140 -3.99 -3.03 -4.91
CA THR A 140 -2.62 -2.94 -5.44
C THR A 140 -1.62 -3.61 -4.49
N ALA A 141 -1.71 -3.36 -3.18
CA ALA A 141 -0.86 -4.04 -2.21
C ALA A 141 -1.05 -5.56 -2.23
N ALA A 142 -2.30 -6.04 -2.37
CA ALA A 142 -2.59 -7.46 -2.53
C ALA A 142 -2.00 -8.03 -3.83
N MET A 143 -2.05 -7.29 -4.93
CA MET A 143 -1.41 -7.67 -6.20
C MET A 143 0.11 -7.81 -6.02
N LEU A 144 0.77 -6.83 -5.39
CA LEU A 144 2.22 -6.88 -5.14
C LEU A 144 2.61 -8.03 -4.21
N TYR A 145 1.81 -8.32 -3.19
CA TYR A 145 2.06 -9.44 -2.29
C TYR A 145 1.89 -10.80 -3.00
N ASN A 146 0.91 -10.93 -3.88
CA ASN A 146 0.76 -12.10 -4.72
C ASN A 146 1.92 -12.24 -5.73
N LEU A 147 2.37 -11.13 -6.31
CA LEU A 147 3.55 -11.12 -7.18
C LEU A 147 4.81 -11.57 -6.43
N GLN A 148 5.00 -11.10 -5.20
CA GLN A 148 6.09 -11.55 -4.32
C GLN A 148 6.00 -13.06 -4.05
N TYR A 149 4.80 -13.57 -3.79
CA TYR A 149 4.59 -15.01 -3.57
C TYR A 149 4.96 -15.84 -4.81
N VAL A 150 4.57 -15.38 -6.00
CA VAL A 150 4.86 -16.08 -7.28
C VAL A 150 6.35 -16.06 -7.61
N LEU A 151 7.01 -14.91 -7.45
CA LEU A 151 8.43 -14.73 -7.80
C LEU A 151 9.39 -15.25 -6.70
N GLY A 152 8.92 -15.34 -5.48
CA GLY A 152 9.75 -15.49 -4.29
C GLY A 152 10.46 -14.20 -3.90
N ASP A 153 10.86 -14.09 -2.65
CA ASP A 153 11.39 -12.86 -2.06
C ASP A 153 12.60 -12.30 -2.81
N GLU A 154 13.53 -13.16 -3.20
CA GLU A 154 14.78 -12.72 -3.80
C GLU A 154 14.57 -12.10 -5.19
N LEU A 155 13.82 -12.79 -6.07
CA LEU A 155 13.57 -12.30 -7.41
C LEU A 155 12.65 -11.08 -7.40
N PHE A 156 11.64 -11.08 -6.52
CA PHE A 156 10.77 -9.93 -6.32
C PHE A 156 11.57 -8.68 -5.92
N LEU A 157 12.43 -8.78 -4.91
CA LEU A 157 13.24 -7.64 -4.47
C LEU A 157 14.21 -7.14 -5.55
N LYS A 158 14.81 -8.04 -6.32
CA LYS A 158 15.67 -7.67 -7.46
C LYS A 158 14.88 -6.95 -8.54
N SER A 159 13.67 -7.43 -8.87
CA SER A 159 12.82 -6.82 -9.87
C SER A 159 12.30 -5.44 -9.43
N MET A 160 11.94 -5.27 -8.16
CA MET A 160 11.55 -3.97 -7.62
C MET A 160 12.71 -2.97 -7.61
N LYS A 161 13.93 -3.40 -7.28
CA LYS A 161 15.13 -2.56 -7.41
C LYS A 161 15.42 -2.19 -8.86
N HIS A 162 15.20 -3.13 -9.78
CA HIS A 162 15.35 -2.85 -11.21
C HIS A 162 14.33 -1.84 -11.69
N TYR A 163 13.06 -1.99 -11.31
CA TYR A 163 12.00 -1.02 -11.58
C TYR A 163 12.36 0.37 -11.05
N PHE A 164 12.76 0.47 -9.78
CA PHE A 164 13.19 1.73 -9.18
C PHE A 164 14.35 2.38 -9.96
N ASN A 165 15.38 1.62 -10.30
CA ASN A 165 16.53 2.17 -11.02
C ASN A 165 16.21 2.60 -12.47
N THR A 166 15.21 1.97 -13.08
CA THR A 166 14.75 2.30 -14.43
C THR A 166 13.94 3.60 -14.44
N TRP A 167 13.11 3.79 -13.42
CA TRP A 167 12.10 4.84 -13.42
C TRP A 167 12.32 5.96 -12.39
N LYS A 168 13.37 5.91 -11.58
CA LYS A 168 13.67 7.03 -10.67
C LYS A 168 13.81 8.34 -11.43
N MET A 169 13.20 9.40 -10.90
CA MET A 169 13.08 10.74 -11.48
C MET A 169 12.27 10.80 -12.78
N ALA A 170 11.37 9.84 -12.97
CA ALA A 170 10.42 9.80 -14.09
C ALA A 170 9.01 9.45 -13.60
N HIS A 171 8.04 9.41 -14.52
CA HIS A 171 6.62 9.20 -14.24
C HIS A 171 6.11 8.01 -15.06
N PRO A 172 6.30 6.76 -14.61
CA PRO A 172 5.77 5.58 -15.28
C PRO A 172 4.25 5.48 -15.15
N TYR A 173 3.69 4.72 -16.07
CA TYR A 173 2.33 4.21 -15.99
C TYR A 173 2.33 2.75 -15.51
N ASP A 174 1.15 2.20 -15.24
CA ASP A 174 0.94 0.82 -14.84
C ASP A 174 1.51 -0.21 -15.83
N ASP A 175 1.35 0.03 -17.13
CA ASP A 175 1.95 -0.81 -18.18
C ASP A 175 3.48 -0.77 -18.16
N ASP A 176 4.10 0.34 -17.79
CA ASP A 176 5.54 0.43 -17.65
C ASP A 176 6.06 -0.44 -16.51
N PHE A 177 5.37 -0.44 -15.37
CA PHE A 177 5.68 -1.35 -14.28
C PHE A 177 5.57 -2.81 -14.73
N ARG A 178 4.43 -3.18 -15.33
CA ARG A 178 4.20 -4.54 -15.84
C ARG A 178 5.31 -4.96 -16.81
N ASN A 179 5.65 -4.12 -17.77
CA ASN A 179 6.66 -4.42 -18.78
C ASN A 179 8.06 -4.61 -18.15
N VAL A 180 8.43 -3.78 -17.16
CA VAL A 180 9.70 -3.95 -16.45
C VAL A 180 9.75 -5.29 -15.71
N ILE A 181 8.68 -5.65 -15.00
CA ILE A 181 8.63 -6.92 -14.27
C ILE A 181 8.74 -8.11 -15.23
N ILE A 182 7.91 -8.17 -16.27
CA ILE A 182 7.93 -9.26 -17.25
C ILE A 182 9.29 -9.37 -17.94
N ASN A 183 9.84 -8.24 -18.39
CA ASN A 183 11.13 -8.24 -19.10
C ASN A 183 12.29 -8.67 -18.21
N TYR A 184 12.26 -8.33 -16.93
CA TYR A 184 13.30 -8.68 -15.97
C TYR A 184 13.18 -10.12 -15.47
N THR A 185 11.98 -10.52 -15.08
CA THR A 185 11.74 -11.83 -14.47
C THR A 185 11.50 -12.95 -15.47
N LYS A 186 11.06 -12.62 -16.70
CA LYS A 186 10.58 -13.55 -17.73
C LYS A 186 9.33 -14.33 -17.31
N VAL A 187 8.59 -13.82 -16.34
CA VAL A 187 7.30 -14.34 -15.88
C VAL A 187 6.22 -13.35 -16.29
N ASP A 188 5.20 -13.83 -17.02
CA ASP A 188 4.01 -13.06 -17.43
C ASP A 188 2.80 -13.47 -16.59
#